data_9c72616f489c4ba6e97ef4c1deb7e6ef
#
_entry.id   9c72616f489c4ba6e97ef4c1deb7e6ef
#
_cell.length_a   1.000
_cell.length_b   1.000
_cell.length_c   1.000
_cell.angle_alpha   90.00
_cell.angle_beta   90.00
_cell.angle_gamma   90.00
#
_symmetry.space_group_name_H-M   'P 1'
#
loop_
_entity.id
_entity.type
_entity.pdbx_description
1 polymer ?
#
loop_
_entity_poly.entity_id
_entity_poly.type
_entity_poly.pdbx_seq_one_letter_code
_entity_poly.pdbx_strand_id
1 'polypeptide(L)'
;MEEAKLVYILRDHSRELFNAKKDMMLRIATRMNKELDTDRITVDLHDEYYNMAEIIEKDFRCVEVAKQALENLDIVPIIKPIRGGTDGSKISFMGLPTPNIFAGGENMHGRYEYVAVESMEKATQVIIEIARLAAL
;
A
#
# COMPACT_ATOMS: atom_id res chain seq x y z
N MET A 1 26.58 0.97 -26.89
CA MET A 1 25.84 1.36 -25.69
C MET A 1 26.81 1.18 -24.53
N GLU A 2 27.10 2.24 -23.81
CA GLU A 2 28.09 2.18 -22.70
C GLU A 2 27.43 1.76 -21.39
N GLU A 3 26.19 2.18 -21.18
CA GLU A 3 25.41 1.88 -19.98
C GLU A 3 23.93 1.69 -20.32
N ALA A 4 23.25 0.84 -19.57
CA ALA A 4 21.80 0.68 -19.57
C ALA A 4 21.30 0.55 -18.14
N LYS A 5 20.27 1.32 -17.78
CA LYS A 5 19.62 1.26 -16.47
C LYS A 5 18.20 0.75 -16.62
N LEU A 6 17.88 -0.27 -15.85
CA LEU A 6 16.52 -0.82 -15.72
C LEU A 6 15.98 -0.52 -14.33
N VAL A 7 14.74 -0.07 -14.24
CA VAL A 7 14.08 0.20 -12.97
C VAL A 7 12.92 -0.77 -12.82
N TYR A 8 12.92 -1.51 -11.72
CA TYR A 8 11.87 -2.46 -11.37
C TYR A 8 11.21 -2.04 -10.08
N ILE A 9 9.90 -2.27 -9.97
CA ILE A 9 9.17 -2.14 -8.72
C ILE A 9 8.77 -3.54 -8.28
N LEU A 10 9.35 -4.00 -7.16
CA LEU A 10 8.98 -5.26 -6.53
C LEU A 10 7.89 -4.99 -5.50
N ARG A 11 6.82 -5.79 -5.54
CA ARG A 11 5.70 -5.68 -4.61
C ARG A 11 5.23 -7.04 -4.15
N ASP A 12 4.93 -7.14 -2.86
CA ASP A 12 4.19 -8.24 -2.27
C ASP A 12 3.51 -7.77 -0.98
N HIS A 13 2.39 -8.39 -0.63
CA HIS A 13 1.72 -8.15 0.66
C HIS A 13 2.39 -8.92 1.80
N SER A 14 3.04 -10.06 1.49
CA SER A 14 3.83 -10.84 2.44
C SER A 14 5.26 -10.32 2.49
N ARG A 15 5.77 -10.04 3.68
CA ARG A 15 7.17 -9.68 3.91
C ARG A 15 8.14 -10.77 3.44
N GLU A 16 7.79 -12.02 3.68
CA GLU A 16 8.60 -13.17 3.27
C GLU A 16 8.72 -13.26 1.74
N LEU A 17 7.57 -13.20 1.03
CA LEU A 17 7.55 -13.24 -0.42
C LEU A 17 8.22 -12.01 -1.03
N PHE A 18 8.09 -10.84 -0.41
CA PHE A 18 8.78 -9.63 -0.82
C PHE A 18 10.30 -9.81 -0.75
N ASN A 19 10.83 -10.33 0.36
CA ASN A 19 12.25 -10.62 0.51
C ASN A 19 12.73 -11.69 -0.49
N ALA A 20 11.95 -12.74 -0.69
CA ALA A 20 12.26 -13.78 -1.69
C ALA A 20 12.39 -13.21 -3.12
N LYS A 21 11.57 -12.21 -3.48
CA LYS A 21 11.68 -11.50 -4.77
C LYS A 21 12.96 -10.69 -4.87
N LYS A 22 13.38 -10.00 -3.80
CA LYS A 22 14.67 -9.28 -3.75
C LYS A 22 15.85 -10.24 -3.92
N ASP A 23 15.84 -11.35 -3.19
CA ASP A 23 16.87 -12.38 -3.31
C ASP A 23 16.92 -13.00 -4.71
N MET A 24 15.76 -13.15 -5.35
CA MET A 24 15.68 -13.63 -6.73
C MET A 24 16.39 -12.67 -7.70
N MET A 25 16.17 -11.36 -7.57
CA MET A 25 16.84 -10.34 -8.40
C MET A 25 18.37 -10.42 -8.25
N LEU A 26 18.85 -10.51 -7.02
CA LEU A 26 20.29 -10.63 -6.73
C LEU A 26 20.88 -11.91 -7.34
N ARG A 27 20.20 -13.04 -7.16
CA ARG A 27 20.64 -14.33 -7.74
C ARG A 27 20.66 -14.32 -9.26
N ILE A 28 19.67 -13.67 -9.91
CA ILE A 28 19.65 -13.55 -11.36
C ILE A 28 20.84 -12.74 -11.84
N ALA A 29 21.11 -11.57 -11.25
CA ALA A 29 22.27 -10.74 -11.62
C ALA A 29 23.59 -11.48 -11.43
N THR A 30 23.76 -12.16 -10.29
CA THR A 30 24.95 -12.98 -10.01
C THR A 30 25.13 -14.09 -11.04
N ARG A 31 24.04 -14.80 -11.38
CA ARG A 31 24.10 -15.86 -12.39
C ARG A 31 24.50 -15.31 -13.77
N MET A 32 23.87 -14.20 -14.19
CA MET A 32 24.17 -13.58 -15.48
C MET A 32 25.61 -13.07 -15.57
N ASN A 33 26.13 -12.47 -14.51
CA ASN A 33 27.54 -12.06 -14.44
C ASN A 33 28.48 -13.26 -14.59
N LYS A 34 28.16 -14.38 -13.93
CA LYS A 34 28.95 -15.62 -14.05
C LYS A 34 28.89 -16.22 -15.46
N GLU A 35 27.71 -16.25 -16.08
CA GLU A 35 27.51 -16.79 -17.43
C GLU A 35 28.22 -15.94 -18.49
N LEU A 36 28.31 -14.64 -18.30
CA LEU A 36 28.92 -13.68 -19.21
C LEU A 36 30.39 -13.35 -18.86
N ASP A 37 30.95 -14.00 -17.85
CA ASP A 37 32.29 -13.73 -17.32
C ASP A 37 32.53 -12.21 -17.09
N THR A 38 31.62 -11.60 -16.31
CA THR A 38 31.62 -10.14 -16.07
C THR A 38 31.11 -9.84 -14.66
N ASP A 39 31.34 -8.60 -14.21
CA ASP A 39 30.78 -8.02 -12.98
C ASP A 39 29.94 -6.75 -13.25
N ARG A 40 29.58 -6.52 -14.52
CA ARG A 40 28.94 -5.29 -14.98
C ARG A 40 27.46 -5.17 -14.62
N ILE A 41 26.81 -6.27 -14.27
CA ILE A 41 25.40 -6.25 -13.88
C ILE A 41 25.33 -6.03 -12.38
N THR A 42 24.92 -4.85 -11.97
CA THR A 42 24.74 -4.46 -10.58
C THR A 42 23.25 -4.34 -10.24
N VAL A 43 22.87 -4.65 -9.02
CA VAL A 43 21.51 -4.48 -8.52
C VAL A 43 21.57 -3.59 -7.28
N ASP A 44 20.88 -2.46 -7.36
CA ASP A 44 20.64 -1.57 -6.23
C ASP A 44 19.22 -1.77 -5.73
N LEU A 45 19.05 -2.15 -4.46
CA LEU A 45 17.76 -2.41 -3.83
C LEU A 45 17.46 -1.33 -2.82
N HIS A 46 16.32 -0.68 -3.00
CA HIS A 46 15.85 0.36 -2.11
C HIS A 46 14.40 0.07 -1.65
N ASP A 47 14.21 -0.04 -0.33
CA ASP A 47 12.89 -0.27 0.26
C ASP A 47 12.21 1.07 0.54
N GLU A 48 11.04 1.31 -0.05
CA GLU A 48 10.29 2.56 0.14
C GLU A 48 9.27 2.47 1.27
N TYR A 49 8.53 1.37 1.33
CA TYR A 49 7.50 1.11 2.36
C TYR A 49 7.15 -0.38 2.43
N TYR A 50 6.48 -0.76 3.50
CA TYR A 50 6.02 -2.12 3.74
C TYR A 50 4.49 -2.17 3.91
N ASN A 51 3.93 -3.37 3.99
CA ASN A 51 2.50 -3.55 4.23
C ASN A 51 2.13 -3.05 5.64
N MET A 52 1.24 -2.06 5.70
CA MET A 52 0.79 -1.48 6.97
C MET A 52 0.05 -2.49 7.86
N ALA A 53 -0.45 -3.60 7.31
CA ALA A 53 -1.10 -4.66 8.08
C ALA A 53 -0.21 -5.15 9.23
N GLU A 54 1.12 -5.23 9.04
CA GLU A 54 2.07 -5.61 10.08
C GLU A 54 1.99 -4.74 11.36
N ILE A 55 1.53 -3.51 11.22
CA ILE A 55 1.36 -2.56 12.34
C ILE A 55 -0.10 -2.54 12.79
N ILE A 56 -1.04 -2.45 11.86
CA ILE A 56 -2.47 -2.33 12.15
C ILE A 56 -3.02 -3.57 12.85
N GLU A 57 -2.56 -4.76 12.51
CA GLU A 57 -2.99 -6.01 13.15
C GLU A 57 -2.63 -6.09 14.63
N LYS A 58 -1.66 -5.31 15.10
CA LYS A 58 -1.28 -5.23 16.52
C LYS A 58 -2.24 -4.38 17.34
N ASP A 59 -2.89 -3.42 16.69
CA ASP A 59 -3.93 -2.56 17.29
C ASP A 59 -4.99 -2.25 16.23
N PHE A 60 -6.02 -3.08 16.18
CA PHE A 60 -7.04 -3.03 15.15
C PHE A 60 -8.16 -2.01 15.44
N ARG A 61 -8.10 -1.28 16.55
CA ARG A 61 -9.14 -0.34 16.99
C ARG A 61 -9.48 0.70 15.94
N CYS A 62 -8.49 1.25 15.24
CA CYS A 62 -8.71 2.25 14.18
C CYS A 62 -9.54 1.69 13.01
N VAL A 63 -9.38 0.41 12.69
CA VAL A 63 -10.18 -0.27 11.65
C VAL A 63 -11.58 -0.57 12.16
N GLU A 64 -11.71 -0.98 13.42
CA GLU A 64 -13.03 -1.25 14.04
C GLU A 64 -13.89 0.01 14.10
N VAL A 65 -13.31 1.15 14.49
CA VAL A 65 -14.01 2.45 14.48
C VAL A 65 -14.45 2.83 13.07
N ALA A 66 -13.59 2.69 12.08
CA ALA A 66 -13.93 2.98 10.69
C ALA A 66 -15.03 2.02 10.16
N LYS A 67 -14.96 0.74 10.51
CA LYS A 67 -15.98 -0.26 10.18
C LYS A 67 -17.32 0.11 10.79
N GLN A 68 -17.36 0.44 12.09
CA GLN A 68 -18.57 0.85 12.78
C GLN A 68 -19.17 2.13 12.16
N ALA A 69 -18.33 3.10 11.78
CA ALA A 69 -18.79 4.32 11.12
C ALA A 69 -19.47 4.04 9.78
N LEU A 70 -18.93 3.10 9.00
CA LEU A 70 -19.55 2.66 7.74
C LEU A 70 -20.90 1.99 7.99
N GLU A 71 -20.95 1.05 8.94
CA GLU A 71 -22.18 0.32 9.31
C GLU A 71 -23.29 1.27 9.83
N ASN A 72 -22.94 2.29 10.60
CA ASN A 72 -23.87 3.31 11.09
C ASN A 72 -24.49 4.16 9.95
N LEU A 73 -23.85 4.17 8.79
CA LEU A 73 -24.29 4.89 7.59
C LEU A 73 -24.85 3.96 6.51
N ASP A 74 -25.20 2.74 6.87
CA ASP A 74 -25.70 1.70 5.96
C ASP A 74 -24.76 1.39 4.79
N ILE A 75 -23.44 1.54 5.02
CA ILE A 75 -22.40 1.21 4.05
C ILE A 75 -21.74 -0.11 4.47
N VAL A 76 -21.77 -1.11 3.60
CA VAL A 76 -21.12 -2.41 3.86
C VAL A 76 -19.61 -2.25 3.80
N PRO A 77 -18.87 -2.47 4.91
CA PRO A 77 -17.42 -2.34 4.92
C PRO A 77 -16.75 -3.48 4.15
N ILE A 78 -15.80 -3.16 3.30
CA ILE A 78 -14.97 -4.11 2.58
C ILE A 78 -13.51 -3.87 2.99
N ILE A 79 -12.98 -4.75 3.84
CA ILE A 79 -11.58 -4.67 4.29
C ILE A 79 -10.73 -5.49 3.34
N LYS A 80 -9.80 -4.84 2.65
CA LYS A 80 -8.90 -5.49 1.69
C LYS A 80 -7.52 -4.81 1.69
N PRO A 81 -6.45 -5.55 1.32
CA PRO A 81 -5.14 -4.94 1.18
C PRO A 81 -5.13 -3.94 0.02
N ILE A 82 -4.37 -2.85 0.19
CA ILE A 82 -4.12 -1.87 -0.85
C ILE A 82 -2.97 -2.33 -1.73
N ARG A 83 -3.13 -2.23 -3.02
CA ARG A 83 -2.13 -2.65 -4.01
C ARG A 83 -0.97 -1.67 -4.16
N GLY A 84 -1.18 -0.39 -3.91
CA GLY A 84 -0.19 0.67 -4.03
C GLY A 84 0.40 1.09 -2.69
N GLY A 85 1.44 1.92 -2.73
CA GLY A 85 1.93 2.63 -1.56
C GLY A 85 1.01 3.80 -1.21
N THR A 86 0.85 4.05 0.07
CA THR A 86 0.11 5.20 0.60
C THR A 86 0.88 5.82 1.75
N ASP A 87 0.60 7.09 2.05
CA ASP A 87 1.19 7.74 3.21
C ASP A 87 0.82 7.02 4.52
N GLY A 88 -0.36 6.38 4.56
CA GLY A 88 -0.78 5.54 5.68
C GLY A 88 0.21 4.43 6.01
N SER A 89 0.87 3.82 5.00
CA SER A 89 1.93 2.85 5.24
C SER A 89 3.12 3.47 5.97
N LYS A 90 3.61 4.62 5.49
CA LYS A 90 4.75 5.31 6.12
C LYS A 90 4.42 5.75 7.55
N ILE A 91 3.27 6.39 7.74
CA ILE A 91 2.81 6.88 9.03
C ILE A 91 2.61 5.72 10.02
N SER A 92 2.08 4.59 9.57
CA SER A 92 1.91 3.40 10.41
C SER A 92 3.24 2.89 10.96
N PHE A 93 4.29 2.86 10.12
CA PHE A 93 5.63 2.46 10.56
C PHE A 93 6.35 3.53 11.41
N MET A 94 5.85 4.76 11.45
CA MET A 94 6.29 5.80 12.38
C MET A 94 5.62 5.68 13.77
N GLY A 95 4.73 4.70 13.95
CA GLY A 95 4.09 4.40 15.24
C GLY A 95 2.63 4.84 15.36
N LEU A 96 2.02 5.38 14.28
CA LEU A 96 0.61 5.75 14.25
C LEU A 96 -0.14 4.86 13.24
N PRO A 97 -0.86 3.82 13.68
CA PRO A 97 -1.66 2.97 12.79
C PRO A 97 -2.64 3.79 11.96
N THR A 98 -2.45 3.82 10.65
CA THR A 98 -3.19 4.72 9.75
C THR A 98 -3.77 3.92 8.57
N PRO A 99 -4.92 3.24 8.75
CA PRO A 99 -5.61 2.57 7.65
C PRO A 99 -6.18 3.59 6.67
N ASN A 100 -6.36 3.17 5.42
CA ASN A 100 -7.01 4.01 4.42
C ASN A 100 -8.52 3.74 4.41
N ILE A 101 -9.31 4.78 4.17
CA ILE A 101 -10.74 4.70 3.87
C ILE A 101 -10.98 5.04 2.41
N PHE A 102 -12.18 4.73 1.90
CA PHE A 102 -12.53 5.05 0.52
C PHE A 102 -12.67 6.56 0.30
N ALA A 103 -12.34 7.01 -0.91
CA ALA A 103 -12.59 8.36 -1.39
C ALA A 103 -13.70 8.39 -2.47
N GLY A 104 -14.08 7.23 -3.01
CA GLY A 104 -15.10 7.08 -4.04
C GLY A 104 -14.62 7.40 -5.45
N GLY A 105 -13.30 7.49 -5.66
CA GLY A 105 -12.74 7.69 -7.00
C GLY A 105 -12.80 6.42 -7.84
N GLU A 106 -13.06 6.59 -9.12
CA GLU A 106 -13.14 5.55 -10.12
C GLU A 106 -12.12 5.78 -11.24
N ASN A 107 -11.70 4.72 -11.91
CA ASN A 107 -10.71 4.76 -13.00
C ASN A 107 -9.38 5.44 -12.60
N MET A 108 -8.94 5.25 -11.38
CA MET A 108 -7.72 5.82 -10.80
C MET A 108 -6.54 5.72 -11.77
N HIS A 109 -5.83 6.85 -11.96
CA HIS A 109 -4.71 7.01 -12.89
C HIS A 109 -5.09 6.86 -14.37
N GLY A 110 -6.37 6.75 -14.69
CA GLY A 110 -6.86 6.68 -16.07
C GLY A 110 -7.19 8.08 -16.64
N ARG A 111 -7.26 8.19 -17.99
CA ARG A 111 -7.66 9.46 -18.61
C ARG A 111 -9.14 9.82 -18.37
N TYR A 112 -9.94 8.89 -17.85
CA TYR A 112 -11.34 9.08 -17.48
C TYR A 112 -11.54 8.89 -15.97
N GLU A 113 -10.55 9.27 -15.18
CA GLU A 113 -10.66 9.29 -13.74
C GLU A 113 -11.73 10.29 -13.29
N TYR A 114 -12.59 9.87 -12.39
CA TYR A 114 -13.66 10.71 -11.85
C TYR A 114 -14.02 10.30 -10.42
N VAL A 115 -14.75 11.14 -9.74
CA VAL A 115 -15.44 10.83 -8.49
C VAL A 115 -16.86 11.35 -8.55
N ALA A 116 -17.84 10.52 -8.17
CA ALA A 116 -19.24 10.94 -8.08
C ALA A 116 -19.44 11.85 -6.86
N VAL A 117 -20.29 12.87 -6.99
CA VAL A 117 -20.59 13.81 -5.89
C VAL A 117 -21.14 13.06 -4.68
N GLU A 118 -22.06 12.12 -4.91
CA GLU A 118 -22.66 11.28 -3.87
C GLU A 118 -21.61 10.45 -3.11
N SER A 119 -20.57 9.99 -3.79
CA SER A 119 -19.45 9.28 -3.16
C SER A 119 -18.59 10.19 -2.29
N MET A 120 -18.37 11.44 -2.72
CA MET A 120 -17.66 12.44 -1.90
C MET A 120 -18.46 12.80 -0.64
N GLU A 121 -19.77 12.98 -0.78
CA GLU A 121 -20.67 13.26 0.36
C GLU A 121 -20.64 12.12 1.37
N LYS A 122 -20.74 10.86 0.90
CA LYS A 122 -20.65 9.68 1.76
C LYS A 122 -19.28 9.57 2.44
N ALA A 123 -18.18 9.79 1.73
CA ALA A 123 -16.84 9.78 2.31
C ALA A 123 -16.71 10.82 3.43
N THR A 124 -17.27 12.02 3.22
CA THR A 124 -17.31 13.09 4.23
C THR A 124 -18.12 12.68 5.45
N GLN A 125 -19.29 12.08 5.26
CA GLN A 125 -20.12 11.59 6.36
C GLN A 125 -19.41 10.51 7.18
N VAL A 126 -18.69 9.59 6.53
CA VAL A 126 -17.89 8.56 7.22
C VAL A 126 -16.78 9.18 8.06
N ILE A 127 -16.08 10.19 7.57
CA ILE A 127 -15.03 10.90 8.33
C ILE A 127 -15.63 11.56 9.58
N ILE A 128 -16.78 12.22 9.45
CA ILE A 128 -17.48 12.86 10.58
C ILE A 128 -17.90 11.80 11.60
N GLU A 129 -18.44 10.68 11.16
CA GLU A 129 -18.89 9.59 12.04
C GLU A 129 -17.71 8.91 12.75
N ILE A 130 -16.58 8.70 12.07
CA ILE A 130 -15.32 8.23 12.70
C ILE A 130 -14.90 9.18 13.81
N ALA A 131 -14.89 10.49 13.55
CA ALA A 131 -14.52 11.49 14.55
C ALA A 131 -15.47 11.47 15.77
N ARG A 132 -16.78 11.30 15.52
CA ARG A 132 -17.79 11.18 16.57
C ARG A 132 -17.57 9.94 17.44
N LEU A 133 -17.30 8.78 16.82
CA LEU A 133 -17.04 7.54 17.55
C LEU A 133 -15.72 7.55 18.32
N ALA A 134 -14.72 8.24 17.80
CA ALA A 134 -13.41 8.36 18.45
C ALA A 134 -13.41 9.33 19.64
N ALA A 135 -14.43 10.17 19.77
CA ALA A 135 -14.59 11.11 20.89
C ALA A 135 -15.37 10.52 22.10
N LEU A 136 -15.88 9.30 21.97
CA LEU A 136 -16.61 8.56 23.03
C LEU A 136 -15.65 7.68 23.83
#